data_fbf1962108dd7eb270096c64a0a77dbc
#
_entry.id   fbf1962108dd7eb270096c64a0a77dbc
#
_cell.length_a   1.000
_cell.length_b   1.000
_cell.length_c   1.000
_cell.angle_alpha   90.00
_cell.angle_beta   90.00
_cell.angle_gamma   90.00
#
_symmetry.space_group_name_H-M   'P 1'
#
loop_
_entity.id
_entity.type
_entity.pdbx_description
1 polymer ?
#
loop_
_entity_poly.entity_id
_entity_poly.type
_entity_poly.pdbx_seq_one_letter_code
_entity_poly.pdbx_strand_id
1 'polypeptide(L)'
;MLLHTLNSSPQSVAARDCCTLLTGEDTVILFGDGVYAGLEGSAISQLLRDSGAAIFALAPDVDAAGIGTKLAAGISRIDYPEFVAISAQYPRQMAWY
;
A
#
# COMPACT_ATOMS: atom_id res chain seq x y z
N MET A 1 -16.12 2.10 -0.49
CA MET A 1 -15.11 1.26 0.16
C MET A 1 -14.47 0.34 -0.85
N LEU A 2 -13.20 0.54 -1.12
CA LEU A 2 -12.41 -0.23 -2.09
C LEU A 2 -11.14 -0.74 -1.46
N LEU A 3 -10.70 -1.91 -1.88
CA LEU A 3 -9.35 -2.38 -1.64
C LEU A 3 -8.50 -2.05 -2.87
N HIS A 4 -7.41 -1.32 -2.66
CA HIS A 4 -6.42 -1.05 -3.70
C HIS A 4 -5.19 -1.89 -3.44
N THR A 5 -4.73 -2.62 -4.45
CA THR A 5 -3.46 -3.33 -4.36
C THR A 5 -2.46 -2.66 -5.29
N LEU A 6 -1.34 -2.22 -4.76
CA LEU A 6 -0.31 -1.51 -5.51
C LEU A 6 0.95 -2.34 -5.60
N ASN A 7 1.31 -2.73 -6.82
CA ASN A 7 2.48 -3.54 -7.13
C ASN A 7 3.53 -2.76 -7.92
N SER A 8 3.24 -1.53 -8.30
CA SER A 8 4.13 -0.73 -9.14
C SER A 8 5.05 0.12 -8.29
N SER A 9 6.19 0.54 -8.89
CA SER A 9 7.10 1.44 -8.19
C SER A 9 6.41 2.78 -7.87
N PRO A 10 6.88 3.50 -6.83
CA PRO A 10 6.26 4.77 -6.44
C PRO A 10 6.37 5.86 -7.50
N GLN A 11 7.28 5.73 -8.48
CA GLN A 11 7.40 6.71 -9.56
C GLN A 11 6.45 6.42 -10.72
N SER A 12 5.72 5.31 -10.68
CA SER A 12 4.83 4.93 -11.77
C SER A 12 3.57 5.78 -11.83
N VAL A 13 2.96 5.83 -13.02
CA VAL A 13 1.65 6.47 -13.20
C VAL A 13 0.59 5.74 -12.37
N ALA A 14 0.68 4.42 -12.28
CA ALA A 14 -0.27 3.62 -11.51
C ALA A 14 -0.26 4.02 -10.03
N ALA A 15 0.91 4.22 -9.43
CA ALA A 15 1.00 4.65 -8.04
C ALA A 15 0.37 6.03 -7.83
N ARG A 16 0.62 6.95 -8.75
CA ARG A 16 0.07 8.30 -8.68
C ARG A 16 -1.44 8.29 -8.84
N ASP A 17 -1.95 7.52 -9.80
CA ASP A 17 -3.39 7.41 -10.04
C ASP A 17 -4.10 6.75 -8.85
N CYS A 18 -3.49 5.75 -8.24
CA CYS A 18 -4.00 5.14 -7.02
C CYS A 18 -4.21 6.20 -5.94
N CYS A 19 -3.18 7.02 -5.68
CA CYS A 19 -3.26 8.06 -4.66
C CYS A 19 -4.37 9.07 -4.95
N THR A 20 -4.62 9.38 -6.21
CA THR A 20 -5.66 10.32 -6.63
C THR A 20 -7.06 9.82 -6.30
N LEU A 21 -7.27 8.51 -6.38
CA LEU A 21 -8.60 7.91 -6.18
C LEU A 21 -8.88 7.48 -4.73
N LEU A 22 -7.88 7.51 -3.85
CA LEU A 22 -8.06 7.05 -2.47
C LEU A 22 -9.00 7.94 -1.67
N THR A 23 -9.82 7.29 -0.84
CA THR A 23 -10.64 7.95 0.15
C THR A 23 -10.35 7.38 1.54
N GLY A 24 -10.80 8.07 2.58
CA GLY A 24 -10.59 7.62 3.96
C GLY A 24 -11.27 6.30 4.32
N GLU A 25 -12.18 5.82 3.47
CA GLU A 25 -12.87 4.54 3.68
C GLU A 25 -12.20 3.38 2.96
N ASP A 26 -11.15 3.65 2.20
CA ASP A 26 -10.45 2.63 1.41
C ASP A 26 -9.32 1.99 2.20
N THR A 27 -8.82 0.88 1.68
CA THR A 27 -7.63 0.20 2.18
C THR A 27 -6.67 0.00 1.03
N VAL A 28 -5.37 0.14 1.30
CA VAL A 28 -4.29 -0.08 0.33
C VAL A 28 -3.38 -1.16 0.86
N ILE A 29 -3.03 -2.13 0.01
CA ILE A 29 -1.99 -3.11 0.30
C ILE A 29 -0.86 -2.91 -0.69
N LEU A 30 0.33 -2.60 -0.17
CA LEU A 30 1.56 -2.45 -0.96
C LEU A 30 2.27 -3.79 -1.00
N PHE A 31 2.63 -4.26 -2.20
CA PHE A 31 3.37 -5.50 -2.35
C PHE A 31 4.29 -5.42 -3.57
N GLY A 32 5.24 -6.35 -3.70
CA GLY A 32 6.25 -6.26 -4.76
C GLY A 32 6.97 -4.92 -4.69
N ASP A 33 7.20 -4.29 -5.81
CA ASP A 33 7.83 -2.96 -5.88
C ASP A 33 6.97 -1.86 -5.25
N GLY A 34 5.69 -2.11 -5.04
CA GLY A 34 4.81 -1.15 -4.39
C GLY A 34 5.18 -0.87 -2.94
N VAL A 35 5.93 -1.75 -2.27
CA VAL A 35 6.35 -1.53 -0.88
C VAL A 35 7.23 -0.29 -0.73
N TYR A 36 7.95 0.10 -1.78
CA TYR A 36 8.76 1.33 -1.75
C TYR A 36 7.91 2.59 -1.61
N ALA A 37 6.63 2.53 -1.95
CA ALA A 37 5.72 3.64 -1.73
C ALA A 37 5.49 3.92 -0.25
N GLY A 38 5.82 2.97 0.62
CA GLY A 38 5.71 3.12 2.07
C GLY A 38 6.93 3.73 2.74
N LEU A 39 7.98 4.08 2.01
CA LEU A 39 9.19 4.65 2.59
C LEU A 39 8.90 5.98 3.26
N GLU A 40 9.34 6.11 4.52
CA GLU A 40 9.24 7.37 5.25
C GLU A 40 9.97 8.49 4.51
N GLY A 41 9.33 9.66 4.46
CA GLY A 41 9.90 10.83 3.81
C GLY A 41 9.65 10.91 2.32
N SER A 42 9.06 9.90 1.70
CA SER A 42 8.72 9.98 0.27
C SER A 42 7.41 10.75 0.07
N ALA A 43 7.30 11.41 -1.09
CA ALA A 43 6.08 12.13 -1.44
C ALA A 43 4.88 11.18 -1.55
N ILE A 44 5.09 9.98 -2.10
CA ILE A 44 4.01 8.99 -2.25
C ILE A 44 3.52 8.51 -0.88
N SER A 45 4.41 8.23 0.07
CA SER A 45 3.98 7.78 1.39
C SER A 45 3.16 8.86 2.09
N GLN A 46 3.50 10.13 1.88
CA GLN A 46 2.75 11.23 2.45
C GLN A 46 1.35 11.32 1.84
N LEU A 47 1.24 11.17 0.52
CA LEU A 47 -0.06 11.16 -0.16
C LEU A 47 -0.93 10.00 0.30
N LEU A 48 -0.35 8.81 0.46
CA LEU A 48 -1.07 7.65 0.96
C LEU A 48 -1.64 7.92 2.36
N ARG A 49 -0.81 8.46 3.25
CA ARG A 49 -1.25 8.73 4.63
C ARG A 49 -2.26 9.86 4.70
N ASP A 50 -2.10 10.90 3.90
CA ASP A 50 -3.02 12.04 3.89
C ASP A 50 -4.41 11.66 3.38
N SER A 51 -4.53 10.58 2.64
CA SER A 51 -5.83 10.10 2.17
C SER A 51 -6.76 9.64 3.28
N GLY A 52 -6.21 9.28 4.44
CA GLY A 52 -6.96 8.70 5.54
C GLY A 52 -7.24 7.21 5.37
N ALA A 53 -6.84 6.59 4.25
CA ALA A 53 -7.03 5.16 4.03
C ALA A 53 -6.14 4.34 4.97
N ALA A 54 -6.55 3.10 5.25
CA ALA A 54 -5.70 2.15 5.96
C ALA A 54 -4.64 1.63 5.00
N ILE A 55 -3.35 1.69 5.39
CA ILE A 55 -2.22 1.33 4.53
C ILE A 55 -1.49 0.14 5.14
N PHE A 56 -1.34 -0.93 4.35
CA PHE A 56 -0.60 -2.13 4.74
C PHE A 56 0.50 -2.42 3.74
N ALA A 57 1.56 -3.09 4.19
CA ALA A 57 2.65 -3.52 3.32
C ALA A 57 2.94 -5.00 3.58
N LEU A 58 3.11 -5.78 2.52
CA LEU A 58 3.35 -7.21 2.63
C LEU A 58 4.75 -7.48 3.18
N ALA A 59 4.82 -8.09 4.35
CA ALA A 59 6.06 -8.24 5.11
C ALA A 59 7.19 -8.95 4.34
N PRO A 60 6.96 -10.09 3.65
CA PRO A 60 8.04 -10.71 2.88
C PRO A 60 8.65 -9.77 1.84
N ASP A 61 7.84 -8.94 1.19
CA ASP A 61 8.34 -8.01 0.18
C ASP A 61 9.08 -6.83 0.81
N VAL A 62 8.61 -6.36 1.97
CA VAL A 62 9.31 -5.34 2.75
C VAL A 62 10.69 -5.84 3.16
N ASP A 63 10.78 -7.09 3.63
CA ASP A 63 12.03 -7.68 4.05
C ASP A 63 12.97 -7.88 2.85
N ALA A 64 12.45 -8.34 1.72
CA ALA A 64 13.23 -8.51 0.50
C ALA A 64 13.79 -7.18 -0.01
N ALA A 65 13.06 -6.08 0.18
CA ALA A 65 13.49 -4.75 -0.21
C ALA A 65 14.46 -4.12 0.81
N GLY A 66 14.58 -4.70 2.01
CA GLY A 66 15.47 -4.20 3.06
C GLY A 66 15.00 -2.90 3.70
N ILE A 67 13.71 -2.60 3.68
CA ILE A 67 13.16 -1.33 4.14
C ILE A 67 12.33 -1.43 5.43
N GLY A 68 12.41 -2.55 6.13
CA GLY A 68 11.55 -2.81 7.29
C GLY A 68 11.61 -1.74 8.38
N THR A 69 12.78 -1.12 8.57
CA THR A 69 12.96 -0.06 9.58
C THR A 69 12.68 1.33 9.02
N LYS A 70 12.34 1.44 7.73
CA LYS A 70 12.18 2.71 7.02
C LYS A 70 10.75 2.97 6.57
N LEU A 71 9.82 2.13 6.96
CA LEU A 71 8.41 2.35 6.64
C LEU A 71 7.87 3.56 7.40
N ALA A 72 7.04 4.35 6.73
CA ALA A 72 6.39 5.49 7.34
C ALA A 72 5.46 5.04 8.48
N ALA A 73 5.33 5.88 9.49
CA ALA A 73 4.42 5.63 10.59
C ALA A 73 2.99 5.49 10.07
N GLY A 74 2.24 4.55 10.63
CA GLY A 74 0.86 4.29 10.21
C GLY A 74 0.74 3.24 9.12
N ILE A 75 1.85 2.75 8.56
CA ILE A 75 1.84 1.65 7.60
C ILE A 75 2.15 0.36 8.36
N SER A 76 1.21 -0.57 8.36
CA SER A 76 1.33 -1.83 9.09
C SER A 76 1.83 -2.93 8.17
N ARG A 77 2.73 -3.76 8.69
CA ARG A 77 3.22 -4.94 7.98
C ARG A 77 2.22 -6.07 8.16
N ILE A 78 1.93 -6.81 7.09
CA ILE A 78 1.05 -7.99 7.13
C ILE A 78 1.71 -9.15 6.43
N ASP A 79 1.34 -10.37 6.83
CA ASP A 79 1.77 -11.60 6.15
C ASP A 79 0.76 -12.00 5.05
N TYR A 80 1.04 -13.08 4.33
CA TYR A 80 0.14 -13.57 3.28
C TYR A 80 -1.23 -13.98 3.80
N PRO A 81 -1.35 -14.73 4.90
CA PRO A 81 -2.67 -15.03 5.45
C PRO A 81 -3.49 -13.79 5.77
N GLU A 82 -2.86 -12.76 6.31
CA GLU A 82 -3.53 -11.49 6.59
C GLU A 82 -3.94 -10.76 5.31
N PHE A 83 -3.11 -10.80 4.28
CA PHE A 83 -3.44 -10.26 2.96
C PHE A 83 -4.72 -10.90 2.44
N VAL A 84 -4.78 -12.23 2.48
CA VAL A 84 -5.94 -12.99 2.01
C VAL A 84 -7.18 -12.64 2.83
N ALA A 85 -7.04 -12.55 4.16
CA ALA A 85 -8.15 -12.23 5.04
C ALA A 85 -8.70 -10.83 4.76
N ILE A 86 -7.84 -9.84 4.57
CA ILE A 86 -8.26 -8.48 4.24
C ILE A 86 -8.95 -8.47 2.87
N SER A 87 -8.35 -9.13 1.88
CA SER A 87 -8.89 -9.20 0.53
C SER A 87 -10.31 -9.80 0.50
N ALA A 88 -10.56 -10.81 1.33
CA ALA A 88 -11.85 -11.47 1.39
C ALA A 88 -12.98 -10.57 1.92
N GLN A 89 -12.63 -9.49 2.63
CA GLN A 89 -13.61 -8.57 3.19
C GLN A 89 -14.10 -7.52 2.20
N TYR A 90 -13.43 -7.40 1.04
CA TYR A 90 -13.73 -6.34 0.08
C TYR A 90 -14.32 -6.93 -1.20
N PRO A 91 -15.61 -6.69 -1.48
CA PRO A 91 -16.22 -7.16 -2.73
C PRO A 91 -15.72 -6.39 -3.95
N ARG A 92 -15.15 -5.19 -3.76
CA ARG A 92 -14.67 -4.35 -4.84
C ARG A 92 -13.19 -4.07 -4.65
N GLN A 93 -12.41 -4.37 -5.67
CA GLN A 93 -10.96 -4.25 -5.62
C GLN A 93 -10.43 -3.64 -6.90
N MET A 94 -9.35 -2.85 -6.78
CA MET A 94 -8.60 -2.32 -7.91
C MET A 94 -7.14 -2.70 -7.78
N ALA A 95 -6.59 -3.32 -8.81
CA ALA A 95 -5.16 -3.63 -8.88
C ALA A 95 -4.45 -2.57 -9.72
N TRP A 96 -3.38 -2.02 -9.17
CA TRP A 96 -2.57 -0.97 -9.81
C TRP A 96 -1.19 -1.55 -10.16
N TYR A 97 -0.90 -1.61 -11.44
CA TYR A 97 0.36 -2.19 -11.95
C TYR A 97 1.36 -1.14 -12.35
#